data_1a668f82e88dab4122c467fe551c0a82
#
_entry.id   1a668f82e88dab4122c467fe551c0a82
#
_cell.length_a   1.000
_cell.length_b   1.000
_cell.length_c   1.000
_cell.angle_alpha   90.00
_cell.angle_beta   90.00
_cell.angle_gamma   90.00
#
_symmetry.space_group_name_H-M   'P 1'
#
loop_
_entity.id
_entity.type
_entity.pdbx_description
1 polymer ?
#
loop_
_entity_poly.entity_id
_entity_poly.type
_entity_poly.pdbx_seq_one_letter_code
_entity_poly.pdbx_strand_id
1 'polypeptide(L)'
;MDSRPSGISPFDLAIVGAGLNGSLLALAAGEAGLSTALIDRVPLATLTQPGFDGRTTAVAFTSQRLFAALGLWDEIAPEAEPIRDIRISDAGHDGRASPFFLHFDHREAADDPETAAPMGWIVENRFLRAALLRRLAACPKVELVSPDEVVESERGPDRAGLVLKSGRRLAARLIASAEGRFGSMREEAGIGARSWSYEQIAIVLVAHHDQPHRGVAQEKFLPGGPFAILPMTDGPAGEHRSSIVWTERSDLARRLLELDAPRFQAEFARRFGDHLGPVAPAGPRWSYPLRLVHAERYIDTRLVLVGDAAHGIHPIAGQGYNLGVRDIAALVEVLVDAKRLGLDVGGADTLERYAQWRRADNLTMVAATDLLNRLFSNDIAPLRLVRDAGLAAVNRVPALRKFFVRHAMGLVGDLPKLIRGERP
;
A
#
# COMPACT_ATOMS: atom_id res chain seq x y z
N MET A 1 -29.78 26.89 -24.74
CA MET A 1 -29.57 27.82 -23.63
C MET A 1 -28.25 27.45 -22.98
N ASP A 2 -27.25 28.26 -23.27
CA ASP A 2 -25.83 28.04 -22.94
C ASP A 2 -25.60 28.44 -21.48
N SER A 3 -25.76 27.50 -20.54
CA SER A 3 -25.48 27.74 -19.12
C SER A 3 -23.99 27.56 -18.88
N ARG A 4 -23.17 28.53 -19.28
CA ARG A 4 -21.78 28.62 -18.83
C ARG A 4 -21.79 28.91 -17.33
N PRO A 5 -21.26 28.03 -16.47
CA PRO A 5 -21.08 28.38 -15.06
C PRO A 5 -19.96 29.41 -14.95
N SER A 6 -20.31 30.51 -14.27
CA SER A 6 -19.49 31.66 -13.96
C SER A 6 -18.10 31.34 -13.40
N GLY A 7 -17.06 31.84 -14.05
CA GLY A 7 -15.89 32.48 -13.46
C GLY A 7 -14.92 31.72 -12.55
N ILE A 8 -15.11 30.45 -12.22
CA ILE A 8 -14.17 29.68 -11.39
C ILE A 8 -13.16 29.00 -12.30
N SER A 9 -11.90 29.39 -12.17
CA SER A 9 -10.81 28.66 -12.86
C SER A 9 -10.80 27.20 -12.40
N PRO A 10 -10.81 26.23 -13.32
CA PRO A 10 -10.82 24.82 -12.93
C PRO A 10 -9.53 24.46 -12.22
N PHE A 11 -9.62 23.55 -11.22
CA PHE A 11 -8.44 22.88 -10.69
C PHE A 11 -7.73 22.09 -11.80
N ASP A 12 -6.42 21.95 -11.69
CA ASP A 12 -5.71 21.01 -12.56
C ASP A 12 -6.15 19.57 -12.23
N LEU A 13 -6.36 19.28 -10.93
CA LEU A 13 -6.68 17.95 -10.42
C LEU A 13 -7.72 18.02 -9.29
N ALA A 14 -8.78 17.23 -9.39
CA ALA A 14 -9.69 16.93 -8.28
C ALA A 14 -9.49 15.47 -7.85
N ILE A 15 -9.15 15.25 -6.59
CA ILE A 15 -8.89 13.92 -6.03
C ILE A 15 -10.03 13.55 -5.12
N VAL A 16 -10.64 12.39 -5.35
CA VAL A 16 -11.73 11.85 -4.53
C VAL A 16 -11.21 10.73 -3.66
N GLY A 17 -11.27 10.93 -2.34
CA GLY A 17 -10.75 10.04 -1.31
C GLY A 17 -9.43 10.53 -0.70
N ALA A 18 -9.45 10.93 0.59
CA ALA A 18 -8.29 11.37 1.37
C ALA A 18 -7.64 10.23 2.20
N GLY A 19 -7.70 8.99 1.71
CA GLY A 19 -6.89 7.89 2.22
C GLY A 19 -5.39 8.16 2.00
N LEU A 20 -4.52 7.22 2.40
CA LEU A 20 -3.06 7.39 2.26
C LEU A 20 -2.64 7.72 0.81
N ASN A 21 -3.21 7.04 -0.19
CA ASN A 21 -2.89 7.30 -1.59
C ASN A 21 -3.40 8.65 -2.07
N GLY A 22 -4.65 9.02 -1.78
CA GLY A 22 -5.23 10.29 -2.21
C GLY A 22 -4.55 11.49 -1.55
N SER A 23 -4.25 11.39 -0.25
CA SER A 23 -3.50 12.42 0.47
C SER A 23 -2.08 12.59 -0.07
N LEU A 24 -1.39 11.49 -0.37
CA LEU A 24 -0.05 11.53 -0.95
C LEU A 24 -0.07 12.11 -2.38
N LEU A 25 -1.06 11.74 -3.19
CA LEU A 25 -1.24 12.31 -4.54
C LEU A 25 -1.50 13.81 -4.47
N ALA A 26 -2.36 14.26 -3.56
CA ALA A 26 -2.66 15.68 -3.40
C ALA A 26 -1.41 16.49 -3.01
N LEU A 27 -0.63 15.98 -2.07
CA LEU A 27 0.62 16.61 -1.66
C LEU A 27 1.63 16.64 -2.81
N ALA A 28 1.88 15.51 -3.48
CA ALA A 28 2.84 15.42 -4.57
C ALA A 28 2.46 16.34 -5.75
N ALA A 29 1.17 16.38 -6.11
CA ALA A 29 0.66 17.26 -7.16
C ALA A 29 0.78 18.75 -6.76
N GLY A 30 0.41 19.09 -5.52
CA GLY A 30 0.49 20.46 -5.01
C GLY A 30 1.94 20.97 -4.93
N GLU A 31 2.87 20.19 -4.40
CA GLU A 31 4.30 20.52 -4.34
C GLU A 31 4.92 20.65 -5.76
N ALA A 32 4.37 19.95 -6.74
CA ALA A 32 4.75 20.07 -8.15
C ALA A 32 4.04 21.25 -8.87
N GLY A 33 3.25 22.06 -8.16
CA GLY A 33 2.61 23.28 -8.67
C GLY A 33 1.27 23.09 -9.38
N LEU A 34 0.65 21.90 -9.25
CA LEU A 34 -0.70 21.64 -9.75
C LEU A 34 -1.75 22.15 -8.74
N SER A 35 -2.71 22.95 -9.21
CA SER A 35 -3.86 23.34 -8.37
C SER A 35 -4.75 22.12 -8.13
N THR A 36 -4.95 21.76 -6.86
CA THR A 36 -5.53 20.46 -6.49
C THR A 36 -6.66 20.64 -5.49
N ALA A 37 -7.81 20.00 -5.70
CA ALA A 37 -8.84 19.81 -4.70
C ALA A 37 -8.80 18.38 -4.17
N LEU A 38 -8.73 18.19 -2.85
CA LEU A 38 -8.81 16.88 -2.19
C LEU A 38 -10.13 16.77 -1.44
N ILE A 39 -10.98 15.85 -1.88
CA ILE A 39 -12.36 15.69 -1.42
C ILE A 39 -12.47 14.39 -0.61
N ASP A 40 -13.04 14.46 0.59
CA ASP A 40 -13.36 13.26 1.37
C ASP A 40 -14.63 13.46 2.21
N ARG A 41 -15.45 12.40 2.29
CA ARG A 41 -16.68 12.38 3.09
C ARG A 41 -16.46 12.38 4.60
N VAL A 42 -15.26 11.93 5.03
CA VAL A 42 -14.91 11.86 6.45
C VAL A 42 -14.16 13.13 6.86
N PRO A 43 -14.50 13.75 7.99
CA PRO A 43 -13.75 14.90 8.50
C PRO A 43 -12.26 14.56 8.66
N LEU A 44 -11.36 15.36 8.08
CA LEU A 44 -9.92 15.09 8.13
C LEU A 44 -9.39 15.03 9.56
N ALA A 45 -9.99 15.80 10.50
CA ALA A 45 -9.66 15.72 11.92
C ALA A 45 -9.86 14.32 12.51
N THR A 46 -10.82 13.54 11.99
CA THR A 46 -11.01 12.12 12.42
C THR A 46 -9.89 11.21 11.93
N LEU A 47 -9.27 11.55 10.81
CA LEU A 47 -8.15 10.77 10.26
C LEU A 47 -6.84 10.99 11.04
N THR A 48 -6.75 12.05 11.86
CA THR A 48 -5.60 12.36 12.72
C THR A 48 -5.76 11.84 14.15
N GLN A 49 -6.85 11.14 14.46
CA GLN A 49 -7.01 10.56 15.79
C GLN A 49 -5.82 9.66 16.15
N PRO A 50 -5.22 9.84 17.36
CA PRO A 50 -4.02 9.15 17.75
C PRO A 50 -4.22 7.65 17.99
N GLY A 51 -5.47 7.18 17.98
CA GLY A 51 -5.79 5.76 18.17
C GLY A 51 -5.17 4.87 17.11
N PHE A 52 -4.47 3.84 17.54
CA PHE A 52 -3.97 2.81 16.64
C PHE A 52 -5.14 1.95 16.15
N ASP A 53 -5.29 1.84 14.83
CA ASP A 53 -6.36 1.08 14.16
C ASP A 53 -5.92 -0.33 13.71
N GLY A 54 -4.80 -0.80 14.23
CA GLY A 54 -4.21 -2.10 13.92
C GLY A 54 -3.41 -2.14 12.64
N ARG A 55 -3.50 -1.13 11.79
CA ARG A 55 -2.86 -1.17 10.48
C ARG A 55 -1.47 -0.56 10.49
N THR A 56 -0.55 -1.33 9.95
CA THR A 56 0.80 -0.88 9.61
C THR A 56 0.99 -0.96 8.10
N THR A 57 1.89 -0.16 7.60
CA THR A 57 2.30 -0.17 6.19
C THR A 57 3.79 -0.49 6.11
N ALA A 58 4.13 -1.44 5.25
CA ALA A 58 5.51 -1.64 4.82
C ALA A 58 5.82 -0.60 3.74
N VAL A 59 6.60 0.41 4.11
CA VAL A 59 7.10 1.46 3.20
C VAL A 59 8.38 0.94 2.55
N ALA A 60 8.36 0.60 1.26
CA ALA A 60 9.53 0.13 0.54
C ALA A 60 10.59 1.26 0.43
N PHE A 61 11.84 0.89 0.20
CA PHE A 61 12.94 1.84 0.07
C PHE A 61 12.64 2.96 -0.94
N THR A 62 12.08 2.64 -2.10
CA THR A 62 11.74 3.65 -3.11
C THR A 62 10.57 4.54 -2.69
N SER A 63 9.61 4.04 -1.94
CA SER A 63 8.53 4.84 -1.36
C SER A 63 9.06 5.82 -0.31
N GLN A 64 10.04 5.41 0.48
CA GLN A 64 10.73 6.28 1.43
C GLN A 64 11.46 7.44 0.70
N ARG A 65 12.10 7.18 -0.44
CA ARG A 65 12.74 8.23 -1.24
C ARG A 65 11.75 9.28 -1.73
N LEU A 66 10.57 8.85 -2.16
CA LEU A 66 9.48 9.78 -2.52
C LEU A 66 9.05 10.61 -1.29
N PHE A 67 8.89 9.98 -0.13
CA PHE A 67 8.54 10.70 1.10
C PHE A 67 9.61 11.72 1.48
N ALA A 68 10.88 11.38 1.34
CA ALA A 68 11.99 12.29 1.59
C ALA A 68 11.97 13.47 0.59
N ALA A 69 11.74 13.22 -0.70
CA ALA A 69 11.64 14.27 -1.72
C ALA A 69 10.49 15.26 -1.46
N LEU A 70 9.40 14.80 -0.82
CA LEU A 70 8.26 15.64 -0.41
C LEU A 70 8.43 16.23 1.00
N GLY A 71 9.56 15.98 1.69
CA GLY A 71 9.81 16.47 3.06
C GLY A 71 8.91 15.84 4.13
N LEU A 72 8.40 14.62 3.87
CA LEU A 72 7.58 13.86 4.82
C LEU A 72 8.42 12.95 5.72
N TRP A 73 9.59 12.52 5.24
CA TRP A 73 10.32 11.43 5.88
C TRP A 73 10.83 11.77 7.26
N ASP A 74 11.31 12.99 7.49
CA ASP A 74 11.85 13.41 8.78
C ASP A 74 10.81 13.36 9.90
N GLU A 75 9.53 13.54 9.56
CA GLU A 75 8.42 13.43 10.52
C GLU A 75 8.02 11.96 10.79
N ILE A 76 8.25 11.07 9.81
CA ILE A 76 7.85 9.66 9.87
C ILE A 76 8.96 8.79 10.45
N ALA A 77 10.22 9.12 10.17
CA ALA A 77 11.40 8.31 10.50
C ALA A 77 11.49 7.89 11.98
N PRO A 78 11.15 8.73 12.98
CA PRO A 78 11.17 8.32 14.38
C PRO A 78 10.22 7.17 14.73
N GLU A 79 9.17 6.98 13.92
CA GLU A 79 8.11 5.99 14.11
C GLU A 79 8.20 4.84 13.08
N ALA A 80 9.31 4.76 12.36
CA ALA A 80 9.55 3.83 11.27
C ALA A 80 10.61 2.79 11.65
N GLU A 81 10.20 1.55 11.83
CA GLU A 81 11.14 0.45 12.12
C GLU A 81 11.74 -0.11 10.83
N PRO A 82 13.08 -0.14 10.68
CA PRO A 82 13.72 -0.62 9.46
C PRO A 82 13.60 -2.14 9.30
N ILE A 83 13.32 -2.58 8.06
CA ILE A 83 13.39 -3.97 7.63
C ILE A 83 14.79 -4.24 7.08
N ARG A 84 15.61 -4.93 7.85
CA ARG A 84 16.99 -5.28 7.49
C ARG A 84 17.10 -6.67 6.88
N ASP A 85 16.28 -7.58 7.39
CA ASP A 85 16.22 -8.96 6.95
C ASP A 85 14.78 -9.36 6.67
N ILE A 86 14.58 -10.21 5.64
CA ILE A 86 13.31 -10.86 5.38
C ILE A 86 13.56 -12.37 5.38
N ARG A 87 12.80 -13.10 6.21
CA ARG A 87 12.84 -14.56 6.28
C ARG A 87 11.51 -15.14 5.84
N ILE A 88 11.55 -15.99 4.82
CA ILE A 88 10.38 -16.65 4.27
C ILE A 88 10.53 -18.15 4.48
N SER A 89 9.54 -18.79 5.09
CA SER A 89 9.54 -20.24 5.32
C SER A 89 8.19 -20.84 5.01
N ASP A 90 8.19 -22.09 4.52
CA ASP A 90 7.00 -22.93 4.54
C ASP A 90 6.83 -23.53 5.94
N ALA A 91 5.59 -23.71 6.40
CA ALA A 91 5.31 -24.28 7.71
C ALA A 91 4.11 -25.22 7.63
N GLY A 92 4.18 -26.33 8.40
CA GLY A 92 3.10 -27.28 8.51
C GLY A 92 1.94 -26.80 9.41
N HIS A 93 0.93 -27.64 9.59
CA HIS A 93 -0.21 -27.39 10.49
C HIS A 93 0.21 -27.20 11.96
N ASP A 94 1.36 -27.73 12.35
CA ASP A 94 1.95 -27.55 13.70
C ASP A 94 2.61 -26.18 13.90
N GLY A 95 2.67 -25.35 12.84
CA GLY A 95 3.31 -24.02 12.85
C GLY A 95 4.84 -24.07 12.84
N ARG A 96 5.45 -25.26 12.76
CA ARG A 96 6.91 -25.39 12.67
C ARG A 96 7.38 -25.02 11.28
N ALA A 97 8.32 -24.09 11.21
CA ALA A 97 8.94 -23.70 9.97
C ALA A 97 9.78 -24.83 9.36
N SER A 98 9.71 -24.99 8.05
CA SER A 98 10.63 -25.86 7.31
C SER A 98 12.09 -25.42 7.55
N PRO A 99 13.05 -26.36 7.63
CA PRO A 99 14.48 -26.01 7.67
C PRO A 99 14.95 -25.34 6.36
N PHE A 100 14.17 -25.45 5.29
CA PHE A 100 14.41 -24.76 4.03
C PHE A 100 13.70 -23.40 4.06
N PHE A 101 14.42 -22.34 4.40
CA PHE A 101 13.90 -20.98 4.39
C PHE A 101 14.69 -20.12 3.40
N LEU A 102 14.05 -19.10 2.88
CA LEU A 102 14.65 -18.07 2.07
C LEU A 102 15.01 -16.89 2.96
N HIS A 103 16.23 -16.44 2.88
CA HIS A 103 16.71 -15.28 3.64
C HIS A 103 17.21 -14.21 2.67
N PHE A 104 16.67 -13.02 2.84
CA PHE A 104 17.11 -11.82 2.14
C PHE A 104 17.73 -10.87 3.16
N ASP A 105 18.95 -10.46 2.88
CA ASP A 105 19.69 -9.44 3.64
C ASP A 105 19.72 -8.15 2.81
N HIS A 106 19.36 -7.01 3.43
CA HIS A 106 19.38 -5.71 2.75
C HIS A 106 20.72 -5.38 2.10
N ARG A 107 21.83 -5.86 2.67
CA ARG A 107 23.20 -5.68 2.16
C ARG A 107 23.42 -6.29 0.79
N GLU A 108 22.64 -7.28 0.40
CA GLU A 108 22.74 -7.93 -0.91
C GLU A 108 22.31 -7.03 -2.08
N ALA A 109 21.52 -5.98 -1.83
CA ALA A 109 21.10 -5.04 -2.86
C ALA A 109 22.13 -3.96 -3.15
N ALA A 110 23.00 -3.67 -2.20
CA ALA A 110 24.01 -2.61 -2.28
C ALA A 110 25.28 -3.09 -3.01
N ASP A 111 26.01 -2.14 -3.56
CA ASP A 111 27.35 -2.40 -4.08
C ASP A 111 28.39 -2.35 -2.95
N ASP A 112 28.13 -1.56 -1.89
CA ASP A 112 28.88 -1.53 -0.65
C ASP A 112 27.96 -1.93 0.52
N PRO A 113 28.20 -3.08 1.17
CA PRO A 113 27.41 -3.57 2.28
C PRO A 113 27.36 -2.66 3.52
N GLU A 114 28.39 -1.83 3.74
CA GLU A 114 28.47 -0.95 4.91
C GLU A 114 27.51 0.25 4.79
N THR A 115 27.20 0.65 3.57
CA THR A 115 26.30 1.77 3.27
C THR A 115 24.89 1.31 2.84
N ALA A 116 24.62 0.01 2.98
CA ALA A 116 23.36 -0.59 2.55
C ALA A 116 22.15 -0.01 3.29
N ALA A 117 21.21 0.54 2.54
CA ALA A 117 19.93 0.99 3.09
C ALA A 117 19.02 -0.20 3.44
N PRO A 118 18.14 -0.08 4.44
CA PRO A 118 17.10 -1.08 4.71
C PRO A 118 16.23 -1.34 3.48
N MET A 119 15.66 -2.55 3.39
CA MET A 119 14.74 -2.89 2.29
C MET A 119 13.45 -2.08 2.31
N GLY A 120 13.09 -1.58 3.49
CA GLY A 120 11.93 -0.75 3.74
C GLY A 120 11.76 -0.53 5.24
N TRP A 121 10.59 -0.03 5.62
CA TRP A 121 10.25 0.28 7.02
C TRP A 121 8.82 -0.11 7.32
N ILE A 122 8.56 -0.55 8.52
CA ILE A 122 7.19 -0.73 9.03
C ILE A 122 6.79 0.54 9.79
N VAL A 123 5.67 1.13 9.37
CA VAL A 123 5.12 2.36 9.97
C VAL A 123 3.64 2.16 10.30
N GLU A 124 3.22 2.58 11.48
CA GLU A 124 1.79 2.61 11.81
C GLU A 124 1.06 3.66 10.94
N ASN A 125 -0.08 3.30 10.37
CA ASN A 125 -0.82 4.16 9.44
C ASN A 125 -1.23 5.51 10.06
N ARG A 126 -1.41 5.56 11.39
CA ARG A 126 -1.73 6.81 12.09
C ARG A 126 -0.64 7.86 11.92
N PHE A 127 0.64 7.47 11.95
CA PHE A 127 1.77 8.40 11.78
C PHE A 127 1.89 8.88 10.33
N LEU A 128 1.70 7.97 9.36
CA LEU A 128 1.64 8.34 7.94
C LEU A 128 0.52 9.35 7.66
N ARG A 129 -0.69 9.11 8.19
CA ARG A 129 -1.83 10.03 8.04
C ARG A 129 -1.55 11.38 8.68
N ALA A 130 -1.03 11.39 9.91
CA ALA A 130 -0.76 12.63 10.63
C ALA A 130 0.28 13.49 9.89
N ALA A 131 1.38 12.90 9.41
CA ALA A 131 2.40 13.60 8.64
C ALA A 131 1.83 14.16 7.32
N LEU A 132 1.09 13.34 6.56
CA LEU A 132 0.45 13.76 5.30
C LEU A 132 -0.49 14.93 5.52
N LEU A 133 -1.38 14.88 6.53
CA LEU A 133 -2.36 15.94 6.76
C LEU A 133 -1.72 17.24 7.25
N ARG A 134 -0.67 17.18 8.08
CA ARG A 134 0.10 18.37 8.43
C ARG A 134 0.73 19.05 7.23
N ARG A 135 1.35 18.28 6.35
CA ARG A 135 1.97 18.80 5.12
C ARG A 135 0.94 19.33 4.14
N LEU A 136 -0.21 18.66 3.98
CA LEU A 136 -1.32 19.12 3.14
C LEU A 136 -1.89 20.46 3.62
N ALA A 137 -2.06 20.64 4.94
CA ALA A 137 -2.54 21.90 5.52
C ALA A 137 -1.58 23.07 5.26
N ALA A 138 -0.29 22.80 5.06
CA ALA A 138 0.73 23.81 4.73
C ALA A 138 0.95 23.99 3.21
N CYS A 139 0.31 23.19 2.35
CA CYS A 139 0.50 23.26 0.90
C CYS A 139 -0.51 24.23 0.25
N PRO A 140 -0.10 25.41 -0.23
CA PRO A 140 -1.01 26.44 -0.72
C PRO A 140 -1.70 26.09 -2.04
N LYS A 141 -1.23 25.06 -2.73
CA LYS A 141 -1.82 24.56 -3.99
C LYS A 141 -2.91 23.53 -3.78
N VAL A 142 -3.13 23.08 -2.54
CA VAL A 142 -4.12 22.07 -2.22
C VAL A 142 -5.26 22.68 -1.43
N GLU A 143 -6.47 22.55 -1.95
CA GLU A 143 -7.70 22.86 -1.23
C GLU A 143 -8.28 21.58 -0.63
N LEU A 144 -8.45 21.57 0.69
CA LEU A 144 -9.06 20.45 1.41
C LEU A 144 -10.58 20.65 1.49
N VAL A 145 -11.33 19.75 0.85
CA VAL A 145 -12.79 19.76 0.79
C VAL A 145 -13.33 18.59 1.60
N SER A 146 -13.45 18.79 2.90
CA SER A 146 -13.85 17.74 3.85
C SER A 146 -14.49 18.40 5.09
N PRO A 147 -15.59 17.85 5.64
CA PRO A 147 -16.31 16.66 5.13
C PRO A 147 -17.23 17.03 3.96
N ASP A 148 -17.04 16.39 2.82
CA ASP A 148 -18.00 16.49 1.70
C ASP A 148 -17.90 15.25 0.79
N GLU A 149 -18.92 14.97 0.00
CA GLU A 149 -19.04 13.76 -0.81
C GLU A 149 -19.42 14.13 -2.24
N VAL A 150 -18.76 13.53 -3.22
CA VAL A 150 -19.17 13.66 -4.62
C VAL A 150 -20.43 12.85 -4.84
N VAL A 151 -21.49 13.50 -5.30
CA VAL A 151 -22.80 12.87 -5.59
C VAL A 151 -23.08 12.78 -7.09
N GLU A 152 -22.39 13.58 -7.89
CA GLU A 152 -22.52 13.56 -9.35
C GLU A 152 -21.21 13.99 -10.00
N SER A 153 -20.85 13.36 -11.10
CA SER A 153 -19.69 13.75 -11.92
C SER A 153 -20.08 13.84 -13.40
N GLU A 154 -19.76 14.95 -14.04
CA GLU A 154 -19.87 15.15 -15.48
C GLU A 154 -18.47 15.22 -16.09
N ARG A 155 -18.22 14.44 -17.15
CA ARG A 155 -16.90 14.38 -17.79
C ARG A 155 -17.03 14.71 -19.27
N GLY A 156 -16.68 15.95 -19.58
CA GLY A 156 -16.68 16.48 -20.94
C GLY A 156 -15.32 16.39 -21.64
N PRO A 157 -15.20 16.81 -22.90
CA PRO A 157 -13.93 16.77 -23.62
C PRO A 157 -12.86 17.68 -23.04
N ASP A 158 -13.23 18.83 -22.46
CA ASP A 158 -12.27 19.84 -22.02
C ASP A 158 -12.08 19.89 -20.49
N ARG A 159 -13.07 19.45 -19.74
CA ARG A 159 -13.09 19.50 -18.26
C ARG A 159 -14.08 18.52 -17.67
N ALA A 160 -13.92 18.27 -16.37
CA ALA A 160 -14.88 17.56 -15.54
C ALA A 160 -15.54 18.53 -14.54
N GLY A 161 -16.81 18.30 -14.27
CA GLY A 161 -17.60 18.93 -13.19
C GLY A 161 -17.90 17.92 -12.09
N LEU A 162 -17.87 18.39 -10.84
CA LEU A 162 -18.23 17.60 -9.67
C LEU A 162 -19.30 18.36 -8.88
N VAL A 163 -20.38 17.69 -8.52
CA VAL A 163 -21.40 18.19 -7.58
C VAL A 163 -21.20 17.51 -6.25
N LEU A 164 -21.05 18.28 -5.20
CA LEU A 164 -20.85 17.79 -3.86
C LEU A 164 -22.19 17.77 -3.09
N LYS A 165 -22.26 16.94 -2.09
CA LYS A 165 -23.45 16.76 -1.24
C LYS A 165 -23.88 18.06 -0.53
N SER A 166 -22.93 18.94 -0.23
CA SER A 166 -23.18 20.30 0.30
C SER A 166 -23.89 21.22 -0.70
N GLY A 167 -24.01 20.84 -1.98
CA GLY A 167 -24.45 21.68 -3.09
C GLY A 167 -23.33 22.45 -3.76
N ARG A 168 -22.10 22.40 -3.25
CA ARG A 168 -20.94 23.01 -3.89
C ARG A 168 -20.64 22.34 -5.22
N ARG A 169 -20.24 23.15 -6.23
CA ARG A 169 -19.80 22.67 -7.53
C ARG A 169 -18.32 22.96 -7.72
N LEU A 170 -17.57 21.97 -8.20
CA LEU A 170 -16.17 22.09 -8.53
C LEU A 170 -15.98 21.80 -10.02
N ALA A 171 -14.99 22.45 -10.63
CA ALA A 171 -14.53 22.14 -11.97
C ALA A 171 -13.04 21.74 -11.92
N ALA A 172 -12.66 20.70 -12.64
CA ALA A 172 -11.28 20.24 -12.75
C ALA A 172 -10.94 19.83 -14.18
N ARG A 173 -9.67 19.89 -14.53
CA ARG A 173 -9.19 19.33 -15.80
C ARG A 173 -9.15 17.81 -15.78
N LEU A 174 -8.88 17.22 -14.58
CA LEU A 174 -8.80 15.78 -14.36
C LEU A 174 -9.39 15.42 -13.00
N ILE A 175 -10.10 14.31 -12.92
CA ILE A 175 -10.51 13.66 -11.69
C ILE A 175 -9.58 12.47 -11.45
N ALA A 176 -9.02 12.35 -10.22
CA ALA A 176 -8.34 11.15 -9.77
C ALA A 176 -9.19 10.46 -8.69
N SER A 177 -9.63 9.23 -8.97
CA SER A 177 -10.30 8.40 -7.97
C SER A 177 -9.24 7.67 -7.14
N ALA A 178 -9.20 8.00 -5.86
CA ALA A 178 -8.41 7.35 -4.81
C ALA A 178 -9.32 6.78 -3.69
N GLU A 179 -10.58 6.45 -4.01
CA GLU A 179 -11.62 5.98 -3.09
C GLU A 179 -11.39 4.55 -2.56
N GLY A 180 -10.31 3.91 -2.99
CA GLY A 180 -10.04 2.51 -2.65
C GLY A 180 -10.84 1.53 -3.50
N ARG A 181 -10.80 0.25 -3.11
CA ARG A 181 -11.34 -0.86 -3.92
C ARG A 181 -12.86 -0.88 -4.09
N PHE A 182 -13.58 -0.10 -3.29
CA PHE A 182 -15.05 -0.03 -3.29
C PHE A 182 -15.58 1.35 -3.72
N GLY A 183 -14.73 2.18 -4.32
CA GLY A 183 -15.12 3.49 -4.82
C GLY A 183 -16.14 3.41 -5.97
N SER A 184 -17.11 4.34 -6.00
CA SER A 184 -18.19 4.37 -6.98
C SER A 184 -17.73 4.87 -8.35
N MET A 185 -16.76 5.77 -8.42
CA MET A 185 -16.34 6.41 -9.67
C MET A 185 -15.87 5.44 -10.76
N ARG A 186 -15.24 4.33 -10.37
CA ARG A 186 -14.86 3.28 -11.32
C ARG A 186 -16.11 2.68 -11.99
N GLU A 187 -17.13 2.35 -11.20
CA GLU A 187 -18.38 1.75 -11.70
C GLU A 187 -19.20 2.74 -12.51
N GLU A 188 -19.30 3.99 -12.07
CA GLU A 188 -19.95 5.09 -12.79
C GLU A 188 -19.29 5.37 -14.16
N ALA A 189 -17.97 5.15 -14.26
CA ALA A 189 -17.23 5.23 -15.51
C ALA A 189 -17.39 3.99 -16.42
N GLY A 190 -18.17 3.00 -16.02
CA GLY A 190 -18.29 1.73 -16.74
C GLY A 190 -16.96 0.98 -16.87
N ILE A 191 -16.05 1.17 -15.93
CA ILE A 191 -14.76 0.45 -15.88
C ILE A 191 -14.96 -0.87 -15.15
N GLY A 192 -14.96 -1.97 -15.92
CA GLY A 192 -14.99 -3.31 -15.38
C GLY A 192 -13.80 -3.62 -14.50
N ALA A 193 -13.95 -4.55 -13.56
CA ALA A 193 -12.86 -5.04 -12.74
C ALA A 193 -12.92 -6.57 -12.63
N ARG A 194 -11.77 -7.20 -12.75
CA ARG A 194 -11.61 -8.60 -12.38
C ARG A 194 -11.46 -8.67 -10.87
N SER A 195 -12.37 -9.37 -10.21
CA SER A 195 -12.31 -9.53 -8.76
C SER A 195 -12.61 -10.97 -8.36
N TRP A 196 -11.89 -11.45 -7.33
CA TRP A 196 -12.20 -12.71 -6.68
C TRP A 196 -11.87 -12.66 -5.20
N SER A 197 -12.64 -13.41 -4.41
CA SER A 197 -12.36 -13.65 -3.00
C SER A 197 -11.35 -14.79 -2.88
N TYR A 198 -10.41 -14.65 -1.96
CA TYR A 198 -9.50 -15.74 -1.61
C TYR A 198 -10.12 -16.71 -0.59
N GLU A 199 -11.35 -16.45 -0.13
CA GLU A 199 -11.98 -17.14 1.00
C GLU A 199 -11.08 -17.14 2.26
N GLN A 200 -10.32 -16.07 2.41
CA GLN A 200 -9.40 -15.84 3.51
C GLN A 200 -9.72 -14.52 4.22
N ILE A 201 -9.40 -14.49 5.50
CA ILE A 201 -9.45 -13.29 6.35
C ILE A 201 -8.06 -13.06 6.91
N ALA A 202 -7.56 -11.82 6.84
CA ALA A 202 -6.39 -11.40 7.59
C ALA A 202 -6.82 -10.95 9.00
N ILE A 203 -6.32 -11.64 10.02
CA ILE A 203 -6.39 -11.20 11.42
C ILE A 203 -5.16 -10.35 11.67
N VAL A 204 -5.36 -9.11 12.10
CA VAL A 204 -4.28 -8.16 12.35
C VAL A 204 -4.26 -7.82 13.84
N LEU A 205 -3.08 -7.86 14.44
CA LEU A 205 -2.88 -7.52 15.84
C LEU A 205 -1.42 -7.10 16.09
N VAL A 206 -1.16 -6.53 17.26
CA VAL A 206 0.19 -6.32 17.76
C VAL A 206 0.57 -7.47 18.69
N ALA A 207 1.81 -7.90 18.64
CA ALA A 207 2.40 -8.82 19.58
C ALA A 207 3.48 -8.11 20.44
N HIS A 208 3.48 -8.35 21.73
CA HIS A 208 4.62 -8.07 22.62
C HIS A 208 5.46 -9.33 22.77
N HIS A 209 6.78 -9.19 22.82
CA HIS A 209 7.72 -10.31 22.98
C HIS A 209 8.97 -9.87 23.74
N ASP A 210 9.69 -10.85 24.32
CA ASP A 210 10.80 -10.58 25.25
C ASP A 210 12.10 -10.18 24.53
N GLN A 211 12.37 -10.77 23.36
CA GLN A 211 13.63 -10.56 22.66
C GLN A 211 13.48 -9.55 21.50
N PRO A 212 14.47 -8.69 21.26
CA PRO A 212 14.41 -7.73 20.15
C PRO A 212 14.39 -8.44 18.80
N HIS A 213 13.50 -8.01 17.89
CA HIS A 213 13.37 -8.54 16.52
C HIS A 213 14.54 -8.16 15.59
N ARG A 214 15.35 -7.15 15.95
CA ARG A 214 16.55 -6.69 15.21
C ARG A 214 16.28 -6.32 13.75
N GLY A 215 15.09 -5.79 13.43
CA GLY A 215 14.69 -5.44 12.07
C GLY A 215 14.41 -6.64 11.16
N VAL A 216 14.16 -7.83 11.71
CA VAL A 216 13.83 -9.03 10.94
C VAL A 216 12.32 -9.13 10.71
N ALA A 217 11.88 -9.04 9.46
CA ALA A 217 10.53 -9.41 9.04
C ALA A 217 10.49 -10.93 8.73
N GLN A 218 9.43 -11.61 9.18
CA GLN A 218 9.26 -13.03 8.91
C GLN A 218 7.92 -13.28 8.24
N GLU A 219 7.90 -14.13 7.24
CA GLU A 219 6.69 -14.61 6.59
C GLU A 219 6.68 -16.14 6.58
N LYS A 220 5.78 -16.72 7.36
CA LYS A 220 5.57 -18.16 7.43
C LYS A 220 4.34 -18.51 6.61
N PHE A 221 4.51 -19.31 5.59
CA PHE A 221 3.38 -19.83 4.82
C PHE A 221 2.77 -21.03 5.53
N LEU A 222 1.61 -20.83 6.12
CA LEU A 222 0.79 -21.87 6.74
C LEU A 222 -0.23 -22.38 5.72
N PRO A 223 -0.84 -23.58 5.92
CA PRO A 223 -1.85 -24.12 5.00
C PRO A 223 -3.07 -23.21 4.77
N GLY A 224 -3.43 -22.38 5.77
CA GLY A 224 -4.52 -21.40 5.66
C GLY A 224 -4.14 -20.09 4.98
N GLY A 225 -2.84 -19.81 4.87
CA GLY A 225 -2.30 -18.57 4.30
C GLY A 225 -1.06 -18.07 5.04
N PRO A 226 -0.48 -16.95 4.60
CA PRO A 226 0.71 -16.39 5.23
C PRO A 226 0.45 -15.87 6.65
N PHE A 227 1.46 -16.04 7.51
CA PHE A 227 1.56 -15.49 8.85
C PHE A 227 2.80 -14.60 8.90
N ALA A 228 2.59 -13.28 8.78
CA ALA A 228 3.66 -12.31 8.80
C ALA A 228 3.90 -11.76 10.21
N ILE A 229 5.18 -11.67 10.60
CA ILE A 229 5.68 -11.03 11.81
C ILE A 229 6.55 -9.86 11.35
N LEU A 230 6.07 -8.65 11.55
CA LEU A 230 6.69 -7.43 11.02
C LEU A 230 7.26 -6.59 12.15
N PRO A 231 8.54 -6.18 12.09
CA PRO A 231 9.16 -5.43 13.16
C PRO A 231 8.49 -4.06 13.34
N MET A 232 8.25 -3.65 14.59
CA MET A 232 7.73 -2.33 14.95
C MET A 232 8.70 -1.64 15.89
N THR A 233 8.69 -0.31 15.94
CA THR A 233 9.36 0.45 16.99
C THR A 233 8.89 -0.01 18.37
N ASP A 234 9.77 0.03 19.35
CA ASP A 234 9.43 -0.34 20.74
C ASP A 234 8.25 0.49 21.25
N GLY A 235 7.49 -0.08 22.15
CA GLY A 235 6.36 0.60 22.76
C GLY A 235 6.77 1.65 23.77
N PRO A 236 5.81 2.46 24.28
CA PRO A 236 6.11 3.58 25.19
C PRO A 236 6.80 3.18 26.50
N ALA A 237 6.62 1.94 26.96
CA ALA A 237 7.27 1.41 28.15
C ALA A 237 8.55 0.60 27.81
N GLY A 238 9.02 0.64 26.56
CA GLY A 238 10.20 -0.08 26.09
C GLY A 238 9.93 -1.54 25.72
N GLU A 239 8.66 -1.94 25.63
CA GLU A 239 8.27 -3.29 25.21
C GLU A 239 8.56 -3.51 23.72
N HIS A 240 9.20 -4.64 23.40
CA HIS A 240 9.42 -5.06 22.02
C HIS A 240 8.11 -5.45 21.35
N ARG A 241 7.85 -4.92 20.15
CA ARG A 241 6.59 -5.09 19.44
C ARG A 241 6.79 -5.59 18.00
N SER A 242 5.85 -6.41 17.57
CA SER A 242 5.70 -6.77 16.15
C SER A 242 4.25 -6.64 15.71
N SER A 243 4.04 -6.14 14.48
CA SER A 243 2.73 -6.20 13.82
C SER A 243 2.56 -7.59 13.21
N ILE A 244 1.42 -8.18 13.45
CA ILE A 244 1.07 -9.51 12.95
C ILE A 244 -0.01 -9.38 11.89
N VAL A 245 0.22 -10.01 10.75
CA VAL A 245 -0.80 -10.22 9.72
C VAL A 245 -0.96 -11.73 9.56
N TRP A 246 -2.00 -12.26 10.20
CA TRP A 246 -2.32 -13.68 10.19
C TRP A 246 -3.44 -13.96 9.21
N THR A 247 -3.09 -14.45 8.04
CA THR A 247 -4.07 -14.88 7.04
C THR A 247 -4.52 -16.30 7.33
N GLU A 248 -5.83 -16.49 7.33
CA GLU A 248 -6.43 -17.80 7.59
C GLU A 248 -7.71 -17.97 6.73
N ARG A 249 -8.13 -19.21 6.48
CA ARG A 249 -9.39 -19.50 5.83
C ARG A 249 -10.54 -18.86 6.61
N SER A 250 -11.53 -18.35 5.89
CA SER A 250 -12.60 -17.52 6.47
C SER A 250 -13.39 -18.23 7.59
N ASP A 251 -13.60 -19.54 7.47
CA ASP A 251 -14.28 -20.34 8.48
C ASP A 251 -13.47 -20.47 9.78
N LEU A 252 -12.17 -20.75 9.66
CA LEU A 252 -11.27 -20.87 10.80
C LEU A 252 -10.95 -19.50 11.43
N ALA A 253 -10.75 -18.47 10.61
CA ALA A 253 -10.50 -17.11 11.09
C ALA A 253 -11.63 -16.60 12.00
N ARG A 254 -12.89 -16.82 11.61
CA ARG A 254 -14.06 -16.44 12.44
C ARG A 254 -14.04 -17.16 13.79
N ARG A 255 -13.78 -18.48 13.80
CA ARG A 255 -13.66 -19.26 15.05
C ARG A 255 -12.52 -18.76 15.93
N LEU A 256 -11.37 -18.42 15.34
CA LEU A 256 -10.23 -17.88 16.08
C LEU A 256 -10.56 -16.54 16.73
N LEU A 257 -11.30 -15.68 16.05
CA LEU A 257 -11.71 -14.38 16.58
C LEU A 257 -12.71 -14.48 17.74
N GLU A 258 -13.50 -15.55 17.78
CA GLU A 258 -14.47 -15.86 18.84
C GLU A 258 -13.84 -16.50 20.08
N LEU A 259 -12.58 -16.94 20.01
CA LEU A 259 -11.88 -17.53 21.13
C LEU A 259 -11.69 -16.55 22.29
N ASP A 260 -11.83 -17.05 23.52
CA ASP A 260 -11.42 -16.33 24.72
C ASP A 260 -9.90 -16.02 24.69
N ALA A 261 -9.48 -15.11 25.54
CA ALA A 261 -8.08 -14.65 25.54
C ALA A 261 -7.07 -15.80 25.77
N PRO A 262 -7.25 -16.73 26.74
CA PRO A 262 -6.31 -17.83 26.94
C PRO A 262 -6.19 -18.78 25.75
N ARG A 263 -7.32 -19.15 25.14
CA ARG A 263 -7.32 -20.05 23.98
C ARG A 263 -6.73 -19.37 22.74
N PHE A 264 -7.07 -18.12 22.51
CA PHE A 264 -6.47 -17.34 21.42
C PHE A 264 -4.95 -17.21 21.61
N GLN A 265 -4.49 -16.90 22.82
CA GLN A 265 -3.08 -16.85 23.18
C GLN A 265 -2.34 -18.16 22.83
N ALA A 266 -2.91 -19.30 23.16
CA ALA A 266 -2.30 -20.60 22.87
C ALA A 266 -2.19 -20.84 21.35
N GLU A 267 -3.25 -20.56 20.58
CA GLU A 267 -3.25 -20.70 19.12
C GLU A 267 -2.28 -19.70 18.45
N PHE A 268 -2.20 -18.49 18.98
CA PHE A 268 -1.28 -17.46 18.51
C PHE A 268 0.18 -17.85 18.77
N ALA A 269 0.52 -18.18 20.00
CA ALA A 269 1.89 -18.57 20.40
C ALA A 269 2.40 -19.77 19.59
N ARG A 270 1.55 -20.76 19.34
CA ARG A 270 1.90 -21.93 18.52
C ARG A 270 2.34 -21.54 17.09
N ARG A 271 1.69 -20.54 16.49
CA ARG A 271 2.02 -20.06 15.12
C ARG A 271 3.19 -19.08 15.12
N PHE A 272 3.27 -18.25 16.15
CA PHE A 272 4.37 -17.27 16.29
C PHE A 272 5.71 -18.00 16.51
N GLY A 273 5.73 -19.05 17.35
CA GLY A 273 6.94 -19.77 17.73
C GLY A 273 7.67 -19.10 18.89
N ASP A 274 8.84 -19.62 19.22
CA ASP A 274 9.62 -19.30 20.43
C ASP A 274 10.87 -18.44 20.17
N HIS A 275 11.11 -18.06 18.92
CA HIS A 275 12.36 -17.41 18.48
C HIS A 275 12.57 -15.98 19.05
N LEU A 276 11.51 -15.33 19.55
CA LEU A 276 11.57 -14.05 20.26
C LEU A 276 11.20 -14.18 21.75
N GLY A 277 11.25 -15.40 22.28
CA GLY A 277 10.87 -15.70 23.65
C GLY A 277 9.35 -15.73 23.86
N PRO A 278 8.88 -15.62 25.11
CA PRO A 278 7.46 -15.47 25.41
C PRO A 278 6.79 -14.37 24.60
N VAL A 279 5.61 -14.66 24.05
CA VAL A 279 4.87 -13.73 23.20
C VAL A 279 3.42 -13.61 23.66
N ALA A 280 2.88 -12.41 23.60
CA ALA A 280 1.47 -12.16 23.91
C ALA A 280 0.83 -11.21 22.89
N PRO A 281 -0.44 -11.48 22.47
CA PRO A 281 -1.24 -10.49 21.76
C PRO A 281 -1.43 -9.24 22.62
N ALA A 282 -1.28 -8.06 22.01
CA ALA A 282 -1.48 -6.78 22.68
C ALA A 282 -2.60 -5.99 22.01
N GLY A 283 -3.56 -5.52 22.82
CA GLY A 283 -4.67 -4.72 22.33
C GLY A 283 -5.74 -5.48 21.54
N PRO A 284 -6.51 -4.79 20.70
CA PRO A 284 -7.60 -5.38 19.93
C PRO A 284 -7.10 -6.28 18.79
N ARG A 285 -8.02 -7.11 18.30
CA ARG A 285 -7.86 -7.92 17.08
C ARG A 285 -8.73 -7.32 15.99
N TRP A 286 -8.12 -7.00 14.86
CA TRP A 286 -8.84 -6.52 13.67
C TRP A 286 -8.91 -7.63 12.64
N SER A 287 -9.92 -7.59 11.76
CA SER A 287 -10.05 -8.57 10.69
C SER A 287 -10.48 -7.93 9.39
N TYR A 288 -9.88 -8.40 8.29
CA TYR A 288 -10.13 -7.89 6.95
C TYR A 288 -10.30 -9.05 5.96
N PRO A 289 -11.47 -9.16 5.26
CA PRO A 289 -11.62 -10.14 4.20
C PRO A 289 -10.69 -9.81 3.03
N LEU A 290 -10.03 -10.85 2.50
CA LEU A 290 -9.05 -10.69 1.44
C LEU A 290 -9.70 -10.90 0.07
N ARG A 291 -9.56 -9.88 -0.76
CA ARG A 291 -10.05 -9.86 -2.14
C ARG A 291 -9.00 -9.25 -3.06
N LEU A 292 -8.90 -9.78 -4.25
CA LEU A 292 -8.24 -9.11 -5.35
C LEU A 292 -9.28 -8.31 -6.14
N VAL A 293 -8.91 -7.10 -6.51
CA VAL A 293 -9.66 -6.26 -7.46
C VAL A 293 -8.65 -5.65 -8.41
N HIS A 294 -8.81 -5.87 -9.71
CA HIS A 294 -7.97 -5.29 -10.75
C HIS A 294 -8.84 -4.68 -11.84
N ALA A 295 -8.79 -3.37 -12.00
CA ALA A 295 -9.54 -2.65 -13.01
C ALA A 295 -9.05 -3.02 -14.42
N GLU A 296 -9.97 -3.17 -15.36
CA GLU A 296 -9.66 -3.50 -16.76
C GLU A 296 -8.92 -2.38 -17.48
N ARG A 297 -9.19 -1.13 -17.08
CA ARG A 297 -8.46 0.07 -17.53
C ARG A 297 -8.29 1.03 -16.35
N TYR A 298 -7.24 1.87 -16.40
CA TYR A 298 -6.90 2.81 -15.33
C TYR A 298 -7.37 4.22 -15.63
N ILE A 299 -7.85 4.47 -16.83
CA ILE A 299 -8.24 5.78 -17.32
C ILE A 299 -9.58 5.73 -18.04
N ASP A 300 -10.25 6.86 -18.05
CA ASP A 300 -11.40 7.18 -18.89
C ASP A 300 -11.40 8.69 -19.20
N THR A 301 -12.39 9.20 -19.94
CA THR A 301 -12.51 10.64 -20.20
C THR A 301 -12.41 11.42 -18.91
N ARG A 302 -11.35 12.23 -18.75
CA ARG A 302 -11.10 13.08 -17.57
C ARG A 302 -11.09 12.33 -16.23
N LEU A 303 -10.76 11.05 -16.23
CA LEU A 303 -10.72 10.21 -15.04
C LEU A 303 -9.48 9.33 -15.05
N VAL A 304 -8.80 9.25 -13.89
CA VAL A 304 -7.72 8.31 -13.61
C VAL A 304 -7.98 7.59 -12.29
N LEU A 305 -7.72 6.29 -12.27
CA LEU A 305 -7.77 5.46 -11.06
C LEU A 305 -6.37 5.32 -10.47
N VAL A 306 -6.23 5.42 -9.15
CA VAL A 306 -4.96 5.36 -8.43
C VAL A 306 -5.04 4.42 -7.23
N GLY A 307 -4.01 3.62 -7.02
CA GLY A 307 -3.91 2.70 -5.89
C GLY A 307 -5.02 1.65 -5.87
N ASP A 308 -5.62 1.38 -4.72
CA ASP A 308 -6.64 0.34 -4.56
C ASP A 308 -7.89 0.55 -5.42
N ALA A 309 -8.14 1.75 -5.95
CA ALA A 309 -9.22 1.99 -6.92
C ALA A 309 -8.92 1.32 -8.27
N ALA A 310 -7.64 1.22 -8.64
CA ALA A 310 -7.17 0.52 -9.83
C ALA A 310 -6.80 -0.94 -9.57
N HIS A 311 -6.13 -1.23 -8.43
CA HIS A 311 -5.57 -2.56 -8.14
C HIS A 311 -5.49 -2.82 -6.63
N GLY A 312 -6.47 -3.46 -6.07
CA GLY A 312 -6.42 -4.01 -4.70
C GLY A 312 -5.83 -5.42 -4.74
N ILE A 313 -4.61 -5.60 -4.24
CA ILE A 313 -3.90 -6.88 -4.26
C ILE A 313 -3.95 -7.59 -2.90
N HIS A 314 -3.53 -8.87 -2.87
CA HIS A 314 -3.32 -9.61 -1.63
C HIS A 314 -2.18 -8.96 -0.82
N PRO A 315 -2.28 -8.88 0.52
CA PRO A 315 -1.28 -8.20 1.37
C PRO A 315 0.06 -8.92 1.49
N ILE A 316 0.30 -10.01 0.77
CA ILE A 316 1.60 -10.70 0.73
C ILE A 316 2.71 -9.69 0.45
N ALA A 317 3.76 -9.76 1.22
CA ALA A 317 4.94 -8.88 1.14
C ALA A 317 4.65 -7.37 1.30
N GLY A 318 3.45 -6.96 1.75
CA GLY A 318 3.11 -5.57 2.05
C GLY A 318 3.17 -4.60 0.86
N GLN A 319 3.03 -5.08 -0.40
CA GLN A 319 3.28 -4.28 -1.60
C GLN A 319 2.10 -3.40 -2.06
N GLY A 320 0.89 -3.57 -1.51
CA GLY A 320 -0.31 -2.87 -2.01
C GLY A 320 -0.16 -1.34 -2.00
N TYR A 321 0.29 -0.77 -0.88
CA TYR A 321 0.50 0.68 -0.78
C TYR A 321 1.65 1.16 -1.67
N ASN A 322 2.75 0.42 -1.76
CA ASN A 322 3.91 0.78 -2.58
C ASN A 322 3.58 0.86 -4.08
N LEU A 323 2.69 0.00 -4.57
CA LEU A 323 2.16 0.11 -5.93
C LEU A 323 1.41 1.42 -6.13
N GLY A 324 0.55 1.83 -5.19
CA GLY A 324 -0.14 3.11 -5.22
C GLY A 324 0.84 4.30 -5.19
N VAL A 325 1.91 4.23 -4.41
CA VAL A 325 2.98 5.25 -4.38
C VAL A 325 3.66 5.37 -5.76
N ARG A 326 3.89 4.25 -6.45
CA ARG A 326 4.45 4.26 -7.82
C ARG A 326 3.46 4.82 -8.84
N ASP A 327 2.15 4.55 -8.68
CA ASP A 327 1.12 5.18 -9.52
C ASP A 327 1.13 6.70 -9.35
N ILE A 328 1.19 7.17 -8.11
CA ILE A 328 1.23 8.60 -7.78
C ILE A 328 2.45 9.27 -8.42
N ALA A 329 3.62 8.67 -8.28
CA ALA A 329 4.85 9.20 -8.83
C ALA A 329 4.79 9.32 -10.36
N ALA A 330 4.31 8.26 -11.05
CA ALA A 330 4.16 8.25 -12.49
C ALA A 330 3.09 9.26 -12.96
N LEU A 331 1.95 9.32 -12.28
CA LEU A 331 0.88 10.26 -12.63
C LEU A 331 1.36 11.71 -12.50
N VAL A 332 1.96 12.07 -11.37
CA VAL A 332 2.44 13.44 -11.13
C VAL A 332 3.48 13.84 -12.18
N GLU A 333 4.44 12.95 -12.52
CA GLU A 333 5.44 13.22 -13.55
C GLU A 333 4.79 13.48 -14.91
N VAL A 334 3.84 12.64 -15.32
CA VAL A 334 3.12 12.80 -16.61
C VAL A 334 2.31 14.09 -16.65
N LEU A 335 1.62 14.46 -15.55
CA LEU A 335 0.84 15.69 -15.47
C LEU A 335 1.72 16.95 -15.48
N VAL A 336 2.85 16.92 -14.78
CA VAL A 336 3.80 18.04 -14.74
C VAL A 336 4.44 18.26 -16.12
N ASP A 337 4.86 17.17 -16.77
CA ASP A 337 5.40 17.25 -18.13
C ASP A 337 4.37 17.84 -19.12
N ALA A 338 3.11 17.35 -19.07
CA ALA A 338 2.04 17.89 -19.89
C ALA A 338 1.83 19.40 -19.64
N LYS A 339 1.76 19.81 -18.38
CA LYS A 339 1.58 21.22 -18.00
C LYS A 339 2.73 22.09 -18.48
N ARG A 340 3.99 21.66 -18.35
CA ARG A 340 5.19 22.38 -18.81
C ARG A 340 5.22 22.57 -20.32
N LEU A 341 4.70 21.58 -21.05
CA LEU A 341 4.60 21.63 -22.52
C LEU A 341 3.35 22.38 -23.01
N GLY A 342 2.51 22.89 -22.11
CA GLY A 342 1.25 23.55 -22.47
C GLY A 342 0.18 22.59 -22.99
N LEU A 343 0.35 21.26 -22.74
CA LEU A 343 -0.61 20.23 -23.11
C LEU A 343 -1.74 20.14 -22.09
N ASP A 344 -2.82 19.48 -22.49
CA ASP A 344 -3.96 19.24 -21.62
C ASP A 344 -3.65 18.12 -20.58
N VAL A 345 -3.57 18.48 -19.31
CA VAL A 345 -3.27 17.54 -18.21
C VAL A 345 -4.29 16.41 -18.06
N GLY A 346 -5.55 16.64 -18.47
CA GLY A 346 -6.62 15.64 -18.46
C GLY A 346 -6.90 15.04 -19.84
N GLY A 347 -6.11 15.37 -20.85
CA GLY A 347 -6.28 14.89 -22.22
C GLY A 347 -5.96 13.40 -22.36
N ALA A 348 -6.57 12.76 -23.35
CA ALA A 348 -6.43 11.33 -23.59
C ALA A 348 -4.97 10.89 -23.75
N ASP A 349 -4.16 11.61 -24.52
CA ASP A 349 -2.75 11.28 -24.77
C ASP A 349 -1.91 11.35 -23.47
N THR A 350 -2.21 12.34 -22.61
CA THR A 350 -1.55 12.46 -21.32
C THR A 350 -1.89 11.28 -20.41
N LEU A 351 -3.16 10.89 -20.34
CA LEU A 351 -3.62 9.79 -19.51
C LEU A 351 -3.14 8.43 -20.03
N GLU A 352 -3.06 8.25 -21.36
CA GLU A 352 -2.58 7.02 -21.97
C GLU A 352 -1.10 6.76 -21.62
N ARG A 353 -0.25 7.80 -21.58
CA ARG A 353 1.15 7.68 -21.10
C ARG A 353 1.22 7.11 -19.68
N TYR A 354 0.37 7.60 -18.78
CA TYR A 354 0.27 7.05 -17.42
C TYR A 354 -0.18 5.59 -17.43
N ALA A 355 -1.25 5.28 -18.17
CA ALA A 355 -1.81 3.94 -18.22
C ALA A 355 -0.80 2.91 -18.78
N GLN A 356 -0.08 3.24 -19.84
CA GLN A 356 0.96 2.39 -20.43
C GLN A 356 2.10 2.15 -19.45
N TRP A 357 2.57 3.22 -18.77
CA TRP A 357 3.65 3.11 -17.82
C TRP A 357 3.31 2.18 -16.65
N ARG A 358 2.08 2.29 -16.12
CA ARG A 358 1.70 1.54 -14.91
C ARG A 358 1.18 0.14 -15.17
N ARG A 359 0.59 -0.11 -16.36
CA ARG A 359 -0.12 -1.37 -16.63
C ARG A 359 0.78 -2.60 -16.54
N ALA A 360 1.94 -2.57 -17.14
CA ALA A 360 2.87 -3.71 -17.14
C ALA A 360 3.39 -4.02 -15.74
N ASP A 361 3.76 -2.97 -14.97
CA ASP A 361 4.27 -3.08 -13.61
C ASP A 361 3.20 -3.67 -12.67
N ASN A 362 1.99 -3.12 -12.71
CA ASN A 362 0.87 -3.55 -11.87
C ASN A 362 0.42 -4.99 -12.21
N LEU A 363 0.31 -5.34 -13.49
CA LEU A 363 -0.03 -6.71 -13.91
C LEU A 363 1.00 -7.74 -13.43
N THR A 364 2.28 -7.40 -13.52
CA THR A 364 3.37 -8.28 -13.04
C THR A 364 3.24 -8.52 -11.54
N MET A 365 2.99 -7.46 -10.76
CA MET A 365 2.85 -7.58 -9.30
C MET A 365 1.57 -8.33 -8.89
N VAL A 366 0.44 -8.06 -9.56
CA VAL A 366 -0.83 -8.79 -9.35
C VAL A 366 -0.62 -10.28 -9.62
N ALA A 367 -0.01 -10.63 -10.75
CA ALA A 367 0.26 -12.03 -11.10
C ALA A 367 1.23 -12.70 -10.11
N ALA A 368 2.30 -12.00 -9.70
CA ALA A 368 3.27 -12.54 -8.76
C ALA A 368 2.64 -12.81 -7.38
N THR A 369 1.88 -11.85 -6.84
CA THR A 369 1.24 -12.00 -5.52
C THR A 369 0.12 -13.05 -5.53
N ASP A 370 -0.66 -13.15 -6.59
CA ASP A 370 -1.69 -14.17 -6.74
C ASP A 370 -1.07 -15.58 -6.88
N LEU A 371 -0.03 -15.72 -7.70
CA LEU A 371 0.69 -16.98 -7.86
C LEU A 371 1.33 -17.43 -6.55
N LEU A 372 2.00 -16.53 -5.82
CA LEU A 372 2.58 -16.84 -4.52
C LEU A 372 1.52 -17.28 -3.53
N ASN A 373 0.40 -16.54 -3.41
CA ASN A 373 -0.67 -16.95 -2.52
C ASN A 373 -1.19 -18.34 -2.86
N ARG A 374 -1.52 -18.61 -4.12
CA ARG A 374 -2.03 -19.93 -4.55
C ARG A 374 -1.01 -21.05 -4.37
N LEU A 375 0.26 -20.77 -4.64
CA LEU A 375 1.32 -21.77 -4.50
C LEU A 375 1.54 -22.14 -3.03
N PHE A 376 1.48 -21.17 -2.10
CA PHE A 376 1.85 -21.38 -0.71
C PHE A 376 0.65 -21.62 0.23
N SER A 377 -0.58 -21.23 -0.16
CA SER A 377 -1.79 -21.43 0.66
C SER A 377 -2.48 -22.76 0.37
N ASN A 378 -1.74 -23.86 0.41
CA ASN A 378 -2.28 -25.22 0.28
C ASN A 378 -1.34 -26.23 0.97
N ASP A 379 -1.82 -27.45 1.19
CA ASP A 379 -1.08 -28.54 1.85
C ASP A 379 -0.87 -29.77 0.92
N ILE A 380 -0.70 -29.52 -0.37
CA ILE A 380 -0.50 -30.58 -1.37
C ILE A 380 0.96 -31.03 -1.31
N ALA A 381 1.21 -32.26 -0.83
CA ALA A 381 2.55 -32.77 -0.57
C ALA A 381 3.54 -32.65 -1.76
N PRO A 382 3.22 -32.96 -3.02
CA PRO A 382 4.12 -32.73 -4.15
C PRO A 382 4.48 -31.24 -4.35
N LEU A 383 3.51 -30.32 -4.12
CA LEU A 383 3.76 -28.90 -4.25
C LEU A 383 4.69 -28.38 -3.14
N ARG A 384 4.61 -28.93 -1.93
CA ARG A 384 5.53 -28.59 -0.83
C ARG A 384 6.98 -28.91 -1.20
N LEU A 385 7.23 -30.08 -1.78
CA LEU A 385 8.58 -30.44 -2.25
C LEU A 385 9.10 -29.48 -3.32
N VAL A 386 8.24 -29.09 -4.26
CA VAL A 386 8.60 -28.11 -5.31
C VAL A 386 8.87 -26.73 -4.70
N ARG A 387 8.07 -26.29 -3.72
CA ARG A 387 8.28 -25.03 -2.98
C ARG A 387 9.61 -25.03 -2.24
N ASP A 388 9.86 -26.07 -1.44
CA ASP A 388 11.10 -26.21 -0.67
C ASP A 388 12.33 -26.24 -1.58
N ALA A 389 12.27 -26.98 -2.69
CA ALA A 389 13.33 -27.00 -3.69
C ALA A 389 13.51 -25.63 -4.36
N GLY A 390 12.42 -24.92 -4.66
CA GLY A 390 12.43 -23.57 -5.23
C GLY A 390 13.05 -22.55 -4.27
N LEU A 391 12.64 -22.53 -3.01
CA LEU A 391 13.22 -21.69 -1.97
C LEU A 391 14.73 -21.95 -1.80
N ALA A 392 15.12 -23.24 -1.74
CA ALA A 392 16.52 -23.63 -1.65
C ALA A 392 17.35 -23.22 -2.87
N ALA A 393 16.77 -23.30 -4.08
CA ALA A 393 17.44 -22.88 -5.32
C ALA A 393 17.66 -21.36 -5.33
N VAL A 394 16.63 -20.56 -5.00
CA VAL A 394 16.77 -19.11 -4.90
C VAL A 394 17.82 -18.74 -3.86
N ASN A 395 17.82 -19.41 -2.70
CA ASN A 395 18.75 -19.12 -1.62
C ASN A 395 20.22 -19.42 -2.00
N ARG A 396 20.45 -20.38 -2.90
CA ARG A 396 21.80 -20.77 -3.37
C ARG A 396 22.36 -19.90 -4.48
N VAL A 397 21.52 -19.12 -5.19
CA VAL A 397 21.93 -18.32 -6.35
C VAL A 397 21.94 -16.84 -5.99
N PRO A 398 23.11 -16.22 -5.72
CA PRO A 398 23.18 -14.81 -5.27
C PRO A 398 22.50 -13.83 -6.22
N ALA A 399 22.59 -14.06 -7.54
CA ALA A 399 21.96 -13.19 -8.54
C ALA A 399 20.41 -13.18 -8.42
N LEU A 400 19.79 -14.33 -8.11
CA LEU A 400 18.35 -14.41 -7.87
C LEU A 400 17.97 -13.70 -6.57
N ARG A 401 18.75 -13.88 -5.48
CA ARG A 401 18.50 -13.17 -4.23
C ARG A 401 18.60 -11.66 -4.45
N LYS A 402 19.67 -11.16 -5.06
CA LYS A 402 19.84 -9.74 -5.40
C LYS A 402 18.66 -9.22 -6.23
N PHE A 403 18.17 -9.99 -7.21
CA PHE A 403 17.00 -9.64 -8.00
C PHE A 403 15.75 -9.48 -7.13
N PHE A 404 15.45 -10.44 -6.23
CA PHE A 404 14.28 -10.37 -5.37
C PHE A 404 14.37 -9.25 -4.33
N VAL A 405 15.54 -9.04 -3.73
CA VAL A 405 15.75 -7.92 -2.80
C VAL A 405 15.53 -6.59 -3.50
N ARG A 406 16.12 -6.37 -4.68
CA ARG A 406 15.89 -5.15 -5.47
C ARG A 406 14.42 -4.96 -5.87
N HIS A 407 13.71 -6.06 -6.14
CA HIS A 407 12.29 -6.02 -6.45
C HIS A 407 11.45 -5.63 -5.22
N ALA A 408 11.74 -6.21 -4.05
CA ALA A 408 11.10 -5.85 -2.78
C ALA A 408 11.35 -4.38 -2.38
N MET A 409 12.53 -3.86 -2.65
CA MET A 409 12.90 -2.45 -2.46
C MET A 409 12.21 -1.50 -3.47
N GLY A 410 11.59 -2.03 -4.53
CA GLY A 410 10.97 -1.25 -5.61
C GLY A 410 11.97 -0.72 -6.66
N LEU A 411 13.20 -1.22 -6.70
CA LEU A 411 14.31 -0.76 -7.56
C LEU A 411 14.29 -1.34 -8.97
N VAL A 412 13.21 -2.03 -9.35
CA VAL A 412 13.09 -2.69 -10.66
C VAL A 412 12.05 -1.97 -11.52
N GLY A 413 12.31 -1.89 -12.83
CA GLY A 413 11.45 -1.26 -13.82
C GLY A 413 11.87 0.17 -14.17
N ASP A 414 11.03 0.84 -14.96
CA ASP A 414 11.20 2.27 -15.29
C ASP A 414 10.65 3.12 -14.14
N LEU A 415 11.56 3.75 -13.40
CA LEU A 415 11.24 4.43 -12.14
C LEU A 415 10.99 5.92 -12.37
N PRO A 416 9.81 6.43 -11.99
CA PRO A 416 9.51 7.87 -11.99
C PRO A 416 10.50 8.67 -11.13
N LYS A 417 10.67 9.97 -11.44
CA LYS A 417 11.59 10.87 -10.74
C LYS A 417 11.41 10.86 -9.23
N LEU A 418 10.17 11.01 -8.75
CA LEU A 418 9.87 10.98 -7.31
C LEU A 418 10.33 9.68 -6.63
N ILE A 419 10.19 8.53 -7.31
CA ILE A 419 10.67 7.23 -6.81
C ILE A 419 12.21 7.17 -6.75
N ARG A 420 12.88 7.93 -7.61
CA ARG A 420 14.34 8.12 -7.54
C ARG A 420 14.76 9.14 -6.49
N GLY A 421 13.80 9.81 -5.83
CA GLY A 421 14.07 10.89 -4.86
C GLY A 421 14.29 12.26 -5.52
N GLU A 422 13.94 12.41 -6.80
CA GLU A 422 14.03 13.63 -7.57
C GLU A 422 12.65 14.31 -7.66
N ARG A 423 12.61 15.63 -7.62
CA ARG A 423 11.34 16.35 -7.87
C ARG A 423 11.05 16.38 -9.38
N PRO A 424 9.78 16.18 -9.79
CA PRO A 424 9.39 16.16 -11.21
C PRO A 424 9.45 17.52 -11.86
#